data_e81c0b04bb2661f5918f4e3d644e0c0a
#
_entry.id   e81c0b04bb2661f5918f4e3d644e0c0a
#
_cell.length_a   1.000
_cell.length_b   1.000
_cell.length_c   1.000
_cell.angle_alpha   90.00
_cell.angle_beta   90.00
_cell.angle_gamma   90.00
#
_symmetry.space_group_name_H-M   'P 1'
#
loop_
_entity.id
_entity.type
_entity.pdbx_description
1 polymer ?
#
loop_
_entity_poly.entity_id
_entity_poly.type
_entity_poly.pdbx_seq_one_letter_code
_entity_poly.pdbx_strand_id
1 'polypeptide(L)'
;TGDMVEGRPYKVEGVGNDKIPGALDLDTVDEYRTGEDGAAFRMARRLTREEGLFVGGSSGLLVNAAIEVTKELDDPDAFVVTLLPDWGERYLSKAYDDDWMRDNGFLQRPRRSTVAELVHAKEGDLPELIVVAPTTSVRIGLSTITAHDIGQLPIVLDGECVGSVTETRLMAQVIADPSLLDRPVETVMGSPFPVVDGHVDSEEIRHLLTRENAACLVRENGSLSGIITRYDVIRALTA
;
A
#
# COMPACT_ATOMS: atom_id res chain seq x y z
N THR A 1 -25.94 -35.93 -23.67
CA THR A 1 -25.58 -36.61 -22.41
C THR A 1 -25.39 -35.52 -21.38
N GLY A 2 -26.48 -35.26 -20.59
CA GLY A 2 -26.48 -34.23 -19.59
C GLY A 2 -25.86 -34.73 -18.29
N ASP A 3 -24.56 -34.68 -18.19
CA ASP A 3 -23.90 -34.77 -16.90
C ASP A 3 -24.15 -33.45 -16.17
N MET A 4 -24.89 -33.54 -15.06
CA MET A 4 -25.06 -32.41 -14.16
C MET A 4 -23.66 -32.07 -13.59
N VAL A 5 -23.06 -31.01 -14.10
CA VAL A 5 -21.86 -30.43 -13.48
C VAL A 5 -22.33 -29.74 -12.22
N GLU A 6 -21.78 -30.11 -11.07
CA GLU A 6 -22.05 -29.44 -9.80
C GLU A 6 -21.76 -27.94 -9.98
N GLY A 7 -22.82 -27.12 -9.94
CA GLY A 7 -22.72 -25.68 -10.14
C GLY A 7 -21.89 -25.05 -9.04
N ARG A 8 -20.76 -24.46 -9.37
CA ARG A 8 -19.99 -23.64 -8.42
C ARG A 8 -20.72 -22.31 -8.26
N PRO A 9 -20.86 -21.78 -7.04
CA PRO A 9 -21.44 -20.47 -6.82
C PRO A 9 -20.58 -19.40 -7.54
N TYR A 10 -21.23 -18.54 -8.30
CA TYR A 10 -20.61 -17.41 -9.00
C TYR A 10 -21.27 -16.10 -8.62
N LYS A 11 -20.59 -14.99 -8.85
CA LYS A 11 -21.00 -13.64 -8.45
C LYS A 11 -21.42 -12.74 -9.62
N VAL A 12 -21.05 -13.11 -10.84
CA VAL A 12 -21.46 -12.36 -12.05
C VAL A 12 -22.93 -12.62 -12.32
N GLU A 13 -23.73 -11.56 -12.24
CA GLU A 13 -25.17 -11.63 -12.47
C GLU A 13 -25.50 -11.67 -13.99
N GLY A 14 -26.56 -12.37 -14.36
CA GLY A 14 -27.09 -12.39 -15.72
C GLY A 14 -26.43 -13.38 -16.70
N VAL A 15 -25.47 -14.19 -16.21
CA VAL A 15 -24.83 -15.26 -16.98
C VAL A 15 -24.89 -16.58 -16.20
N GLY A 16 -24.67 -17.73 -16.88
CA GLY A 16 -24.61 -19.02 -16.21
C GLY A 16 -25.99 -19.53 -15.75
N ASN A 17 -26.86 -19.82 -16.67
CA ASN A 17 -28.19 -20.37 -16.36
C ASN A 17 -28.14 -21.90 -16.25
N ASP A 18 -28.79 -22.48 -15.24
CA ASP A 18 -28.90 -23.95 -15.06
C ASP A 18 -29.83 -24.62 -16.13
N LYS A 19 -30.54 -23.81 -16.85
CA LYS A 19 -31.47 -24.29 -17.92
C LYS A 19 -31.15 -23.62 -19.24
N ILE A 20 -31.09 -24.41 -20.29
CA ILE A 20 -31.01 -23.91 -21.65
C ILE A 20 -32.32 -23.15 -21.95
N PRO A 21 -32.25 -21.83 -22.24
CA PRO A 21 -33.46 -21.08 -22.61
C PRO A 21 -34.08 -21.66 -23.87
N GLY A 22 -35.43 -21.75 -23.92
CA GLY A 22 -36.12 -22.25 -25.11
C GLY A 22 -35.97 -21.36 -26.37
N ALA A 23 -35.46 -20.16 -26.21
CA ALA A 23 -35.11 -19.23 -27.28
C ALA A 23 -33.71 -19.44 -27.86
N LEU A 24 -32.89 -20.25 -27.22
CA LEU A 24 -31.52 -20.53 -27.68
C LEU A 24 -31.55 -21.69 -28.72
N ASP A 25 -31.18 -21.37 -29.93
CA ASP A 25 -30.92 -22.36 -30.98
C ASP A 25 -29.45 -22.81 -30.87
N LEU A 26 -29.23 -24.05 -30.38
CA LEU A 26 -27.90 -24.60 -30.17
C LEU A 26 -27.12 -24.82 -31.46
N ASP A 27 -27.82 -24.98 -32.60
CA ASP A 27 -27.19 -25.20 -33.90
C ASP A 27 -26.53 -23.93 -34.46
N THR A 28 -26.84 -22.78 -33.85
CA THR A 28 -26.24 -21.47 -34.21
C THR A 28 -25.00 -21.14 -33.37
N VAL A 29 -24.62 -21.97 -32.41
CA VAL A 29 -23.49 -21.73 -31.49
C VAL A 29 -22.31 -22.59 -31.90
N ASP A 30 -21.22 -21.96 -32.33
CA ASP A 30 -19.99 -22.63 -32.70
C ASP A 30 -19.18 -23.06 -31.49
N GLU A 31 -19.13 -22.24 -30.42
CA GLU A 31 -18.31 -22.50 -29.25
C GLU A 31 -18.92 -21.97 -27.96
N TYR A 32 -18.67 -22.65 -26.85
CA TYR A 32 -19.02 -22.23 -25.50
C TYR A 32 -17.76 -21.93 -24.70
N ARG A 33 -17.76 -20.77 -24.02
CA ARG A 33 -16.66 -20.32 -23.17
C ARG A 33 -17.13 -20.11 -21.73
N THR A 34 -16.27 -20.43 -20.79
CA THR A 34 -16.47 -20.15 -19.37
C THR A 34 -15.51 -19.08 -18.92
N GLY A 35 -15.89 -18.30 -17.91
CA GLY A 35 -15.03 -17.25 -17.37
C GLY A 35 -15.10 -17.19 -15.85
N GLU A 36 -14.10 -16.55 -15.27
CA GLU A 36 -13.94 -16.40 -13.83
C GLU A 36 -14.49 -15.04 -13.35
N ASP A 37 -15.23 -15.04 -12.23
CA ASP A 37 -15.82 -13.84 -11.62
C ASP A 37 -14.82 -12.71 -11.44
N GLY A 38 -13.67 -13.02 -10.85
CA GLY A 38 -12.63 -12.03 -10.58
C GLY A 38 -12.08 -11.38 -11.86
N ALA A 39 -11.90 -12.17 -12.92
CA ALA A 39 -11.48 -11.65 -14.23
C ALA A 39 -12.56 -10.75 -14.83
N ALA A 40 -13.83 -11.15 -14.75
CA ALA A 40 -14.97 -10.38 -15.23
C ALA A 40 -15.08 -9.01 -14.56
N PHE A 41 -15.03 -8.96 -13.22
CA PHE A 41 -15.12 -7.71 -12.48
C PHE A 41 -13.90 -6.80 -12.69
N ARG A 42 -12.69 -7.35 -12.76
CA ARG A 42 -11.48 -6.56 -13.10
C ARG A 42 -11.59 -5.98 -14.51
N MET A 43 -12.10 -6.74 -15.48
CA MET A 43 -12.30 -6.25 -16.85
C MET A 43 -13.37 -5.15 -16.91
N ALA A 44 -14.50 -5.27 -16.21
CA ALA A 44 -15.49 -4.20 -16.12
C ALA A 44 -14.90 -2.89 -15.60
N ARG A 45 -14.05 -2.96 -14.56
CA ARG A 45 -13.32 -1.80 -14.03
C ARG A 45 -12.30 -1.24 -15.02
N ARG A 46 -11.61 -2.09 -15.80
CA ARG A 46 -10.69 -1.66 -16.85
C ARG A 46 -11.43 -0.92 -17.96
N LEU A 47 -12.52 -1.47 -18.46
CA LEU A 47 -13.36 -0.83 -19.46
C LEU A 47 -13.81 0.57 -19.02
N THR A 48 -14.18 0.71 -17.74
CA THR A 48 -14.57 2.01 -17.18
C THR A 48 -13.40 3.00 -17.17
N ARG A 49 -12.21 2.58 -16.76
CA ARG A 49 -11.04 3.47 -16.60
C ARG A 49 -10.31 3.76 -17.91
N GLU A 50 -10.21 2.75 -18.79
CA GLU A 50 -9.39 2.82 -19.99
C GLU A 50 -10.21 3.29 -21.20
N GLU A 51 -11.51 2.91 -21.27
CA GLU A 51 -12.37 3.16 -22.42
C GLU A 51 -13.58 4.08 -22.11
N GLY A 52 -13.76 4.45 -20.83
CA GLY A 52 -14.94 5.25 -20.43
C GLY A 52 -16.27 4.49 -20.47
N LEU A 53 -16.22 3.16 -20.57
CA LEU A 53 -17.41 2.29 -20.62
C LEU A 53 -17.78 1.81 -19.22
N PHE A 54 -18.75 2.48 -18.58
CA PHE A 54 -19.21 2.13 -17.25
C PHE A 54 -20.24 0.99 -17.33
N VAL A 55 -19.80 -0.28 -17.10
CA VAL A 55 -20.54 -1.51 -17.40
C VAL A 55 -20.60 -2.48 -16.23
N GLY A 56 -21.51 -3.47 -16.29
CA GLY A 56 -21.64 -4.53 -15.31
C GLY A 56 -20.64 -5.68 -15.47
N GLY A 57 -20.65 -6.62 -14.50
CA GLY A 57 -19.74 -7.77 -14.48
C GLY A 57 -19.90 -8.71 -15.68
N SER A 58 -21.12 -8.90 -16.17
CA SER A 58 -21.39 -9.71 -17.37
C SER A 58 -20.73 -9.14 -18.62
N SER A 59 -20.70 -7.80 -18.75
CA SER A 59 -19.98 -7.11 -19.82
C SER A 59 -18.48 -7.39 -19.75
N GLY A 60 -17.89 -7.35 -18.55
CA GLY A 60 -16.48 -7.69 -18.35
C GLY A 60 -16.17 -9.15 -18.71
N LEU A 61 -17.08 -10.08 -18.39
CA LEU A 61 -16.97 -11.49 -18.76
C LEU A 61 -16.94 -11.65 -20.28
N LEU A 62 -17.92 -11.03 -20.98
CA LEU A 62 -18.05 -11.13 -22.43
C LEU A 62 -16.85 -10.51 -23.17
N VAL A 63 -16.35 -9.38 -22.70
CA VAL A 63 -15.14 -8.76 -23.28
C VAL A 63 -13.89 -9.61 -23.05
N ASN A 64 -13.72 -10.23 -21.89
CA ASN A 64 -12.63 -11.18 -21.68
C ASN A 64 -12.68 -12.33 -22.69
N ALA A 65 -13.85 -12.95 -22.85
CA ALA A 65 -14.03 -14.04 -23.81
C ALA A 65 -13.78 -13.58 -25.24
N ALA A 66 -14.25 -12.38 -25.62
CA ALA A 66 -14.00 -11.82 -26.96
C ALA A 66 -12.52 -11.56 -27.22
N ILE A 67 -11.76 -11.07 -26.20
CA ILE A 67 -10.30 -10.89 -26.30
C ILE A 67 -9.58 -12.23 -26.47
N GLU A 68 -10.01 -13.28 -25.77
CA GLU A 68 -9.45 -14.63 -25.91
C GLU A 68 -9.68 -15.18 -27.32
N VAL A 69 -10.91 -15.09 -27.82
CA VAL A 69 -11.24 -15.49 -29.20
C VAL A 69 -10.41 -14.71 -30.21
N THR A 70 -10.28 -13.40 -30.05
CA THR A 70 -9.49 -12.57 -30.97
C THR A 70 -8.03 -13.00 -31.02
N LYS A 71 -7.44 -13.33 -29.87
CA LYS A 71 -6.06 -13.82 -29.79
C LYS A 71 -5.88 -15.18 -30.44
N GLU A 72 -6.87 -16.07 -30.34
CA GLU A 72 -6.83 -17.39 -30.94
C GLU A 72 -7.00 -17.34 -32.45
N LEU A 73 -7.82 -16.40 -32.95
CA LEU A 73 -7.96 -16.20 -34.39
C LEU A 73 -6.66 -15.76 -35.05
N ASP A 74 -5.81 -15.01 -34.34
CA ASP A 74 -4.51 -14.49 -34.82
C ASP A 74 -4.59 -13.85 -36.23
N ASP A 75 -5.71 -13.20 -36.52
CA ASP A 75 -6.01 -12.56 -37.80
C ASP A 75 -6.17 -11.04 -37.58
N PRO A 76 -5.25 -10.22 -38.12
CA PRO A 76 -5.32 -8.76 -37.94
C PRO A 76 -6.54 -8.12 -38.63
N ASP A 77 -7.17 -8.79 -39.56
CA ASP A 77 -8.36 -8.31 -40.29
C ASP A 77 -9.67 -8.84 -39.65
N ALA A 78 -9.59 -9.64 -38.60
CA ALA A 78 -10.75 -10.16 -37.90
C ALA A 78 -11.57 -9.05 -37.24
N PHE A 79 -12.88 -9.05 -37.48
CA PHE A 79 -13.81 -8.13 -36.85
C PHE A 79 -14.65 -8.86 -35.80
N VAL A 80 -14.35 -8.64 -34.52
CA VAL A 80 -15.03 -9.29 -33.40
C VAL A 80 -16.00 -8.32 -32.73
N VAL A 81 -17.25 -8.73 -32.59
CA VAL A 81 -18.31 -7.95 -31.95
C VAL A 81 -18.72 -8.61 -30.64
N THR A 82 -18.84 -7.84 -29.56
CA THR A 82 -19.38 -8.28 -28.28
C THR A 82 -20.48 -7.35 -27.80
N LEU A 83 -21.36 -7.86 -26.94
CA LEU A 83 -22.45 -7.11 -26.36
C LEU A 83 -22.09 -6.70 -24.92
N LEU A 84 -22.45 -5.49 -24.52
CA LEU A 84 -22.35 -4.99 -23.13
C LEU A 84 -23.77 -4.89 -22.57
N PRO A 85 -24.25 -5.90 -21.80
CA PRO A 85 -25.70 -6.07 -21.51
C PRO A 85 -26.28 -5.00 -20.60
N ASP A 86 -25.48 -4.45 -19.65
CA ASP A 86 -25.95 -3.49 -18.67
C ASP A 86 -24.89 -2.49 -18.20
N TRP A 87 -25.38 -1.45 -17.50
CA TRP A 87 -24.58 -0.35 -16.96
C TRP A 87 -24.04 -0.66 -15.56
N GLY A 88 -22.96 0.02 -15.21
CA GLY A 88 -22.21 -0.18 -13.94
C GLY A 88 -22.94 0.33 -12.69
N GLU A 89 -23.96 1.17 -12.79
CA GLU A 89 -24.62 1.82 -11.64
C GLU A 89 -25.16 0.83 -10.61
N ARG A 90 -25.62 -0.34 -11.06
CA ARG A 90 -26.14 -1.42 -10.19
C ARG A 90 -25.04 -2.08 -9.36
N TYR A 91 -23.77 -1.86 -9.70
CA TYR A 91 -22.61 -2.56 -9.16
C TYR A 91 -21.68 -1.65 -8.39
N LEU A 92 -22.11 -0.42 -8.06
CA LEU A 92 -21.33 0.55 -7.29
C LEU A 92 -20.91 0.01 -5.91
N SER A 93 -21.80 -0.76 -5.25
CA SER A 93 -21.52 -1.41 -3.96
C SER A 93 -20.99 -2.84 -4.10
N LYS A 94 -20.58 -3.27 -5.29
CA LYS A 94 -20.04 -4.60 -5.61
C LYS A 94 -18.75 -4.45 -6.42
N ALA A 95 -18.83 -4.65 -7.75
CA ALA A 95 -17.68 -4.61 -8.66
C ALA A 95 -16.87 -3.30 -8.59
N TYR A 96 -17.49 -2.18 -8.22
CA TYR A 96 -16.86 -0.86 -8.12
C TYR A 96 -16.52 -0.44 -6.68
N ASP A 97 -16.82 -1.27 -5.70
CA ASP A 97 -16.43 -1.11 -4.31
C ASP A 97 -15.19 -1.96 -4.03
N ASP A 98 -14.12 -1.32 -3.57
CA ASP A 98 -12.85 -2.00 -3.34
C ASP A 98 -12.90 -2.99 -2.17
N ASP A 99 -13.68 -2.69 -1.13
CA ASP A 99 -13.79 -3.58 0.03
C ASP A 99 -14.57 -4.82 -0.36
N TRP A 100 -15.68 -4.67 -1.09
CA TRP A 100 -16.41 -5.81 -1.63
C TRP A 100 -15.54 -6.70 -2.53
N MET A 101 -14.74 -6.07 -3.40
CA MET A 101 -13.82 -6.80 -4.29
C MET A 101 -12.73 -7.57 -3.51
N ARG A 102 -12.21 -6.99 -2.43
CA ARG A 102 -11.23 -7.63 -1.53
C ARG A 102 -11.85 -8.77 -0.73
N ASP A 103 -13.04 -8.57 -0.18
CA ASP A 103 -13.75 -9.57 0.63
C ASP A 103 -14.13 -10.81 -0.19
N ASN A 104 -14.35 -10.64 -1.50
CA ASN A 104 -14.58 -11.75 -2.43
C ASN A 104 -13.29 -12.29 -3.09
N GLY A 105 -12.11 -11.79 -2.73
CA GLY A 105 -10.83 -12.24 -3.26
C GLY A 105 -10.54 -11.80 -4.72
N PHE A 106 -11.28 -10.84 -5.25
CA PHE A 106 -11.13 -10.34 -6.62
C PHE A 106 -10.12 -9.21 -6.77
N LEU A 107 -9.80 -8.53 -5.65
CA LEU A 107 -8.66 -7.63 -5.52
C LEU A 107 -7.75 -8.13 -4.42
N GLN A 108 -6.46 -8.06 -4.69
CA GLN A 108 -5.48 -8.28 -3.62
C GLN A 108 -5.60 -7.12 -2.62
N ARG A 109 -5.53 -7.44 -1.34
CA ARG A 109 -5.29 -6.42 -0.33
C ARG A 109 -3.93 -5.79 -0.66
N PRO A 110 -3.81 -4.46 -0.67
CA PRO A 110 -2.50 -3.85 -0.80
C PRO A 110 -1.60 -4.51 0.24
N ARG A 111 -0.41 -4.96 -0.18
CA ARG A 111 0.58 -5.51 0.75
C ARG A 111 0.91 -4.36 1.71
N ARG A 112 0.46 -4.49 2.93
CA ARG A 112 0.79 -3.51 3.96
C ARG A 112 2.25 -3.72 4.31
N SER A 113 3.04 -2.69 4.13
CA SER A 113 4.43 -2.72 4.53
C SER A 113 4.50 -2.67 6.05
N THR A 114 5.35 -3.49 6.64
CA THR A 114 5.70 -3.35 8.05
C THR A 114 6.60 -2.14 8.26
N VAL A 115 6.66 -1.66 9.48
CA VAL A 115 7.55 -0.54 9.84
C VAL A 115 9.02 -0.90 9.56
N ALA A 116 9.43 -2.14 9.82
CA ALA A 116 10.77 -2.64 9.48
C ALA A 116 11.04 -2.60 7.98
N GLU A 117 10.09 -3.06 7.14
CA GLU A 117 10.25 -2.99 5.69
C GLU A 117 10.43 -1.55 5.20
N LEU A 118 9.76 -0.56 5.80
CA LEU A 118 9.96 0.85 5.47
C LEU A 118 11.34 1.38 5.89
N VAL A 119 11.87 0.94 7.01
CA VAL A 119 13.23 1.30 7.45
C VAL A 119 14.26 0.73 6.49
N HIS A 120 14.17 -0.58 6.17
CA HIS A 120 15.11 -1.26 5.27
C HIS A 120 15.01 -0.80 3.80
N ALA A 121 13.87 -0.25 3.39
CA ALA A 121 13.68 0.31 2.05
C ALA A 121 14.27 1.71 1.87
N LYS A 122 14.88 2.30 2.91
CA LYS A 122 15.56 3.60 2.79
C LYS A 122 16.78 3.46 1.88
N GLU A 123 16.78 4.21 0.78
CA GLU A 123 17.91 4.30 -0.12
C GLU A 123 18.98 5.26 0.45
N GLY A 124 20.24 4.88 0.38
CA GLY A 124 21.39 5.72 0.73
C GLY A 124 22.44 4.98 1.57
N ASP A 125 23.62 5.59 1.67
CA ASP A 125 24.77 5.07 2.44
C ASP A 125 24.70 5.39 3.95
N LEU A 126 23.59 5.96 4.43
CA LEU A 126 23.42 6.30 5.84
C LEU A 126 23.10 5.05 6.67
N PRO A 127 23.65 4.93 7.87
CA PRO A 127 23.20 3.91 8.82
C PRO A 127 21.69 4.03 9.07
N GLU A 128 21.02 2.94 9.23
CA GLU A 128 19.55 2.90 9.50
C GLU A 128 19.18 3.69 10.75
N LEU A 129 20.09 3.77 11.72
CA LEU A 129 19.92 4.51 12.97
C LEU A 129 21.21 5.21 13.40
N ILE A 130 21.17 6.53 13.54
CA ILE A 130 22.23 7.37 14.11
C ILE A 130 21.77 7.85 15.48
N VAL A 131 22.58 7.61 16.51
CA VAL A 131 22.27 7.95 17.90
C VAL A 131 23.49 8.59 18.61
N VAL A 132 23.23 9.27 19.73
CA VAL A 132 24.27 9.75 20.63
C VAL A 132 23.95 9.36 22.08
N ALA A 133 25.00 9.28 22.94
CA ALA A 133 24.80 9.08 24.37
C ALA A 133 24.38 10.39 25.06
N PRO A 134 23.70 10.34 26.22
CA PRO A 134 23.33 11.52 27.02
C PRO A 134 24.46 12.45 27.36
N THR A 135 25.67 11.88 27.60
CA THR A 135 26.90 12.58 27.95
C THR A 135 27.63 13.22 26.77
N THR A 136 27.17 12.96 25.54
CA THR A 136 27.74 13.57 24.33
C THR A 136 27.56 15.09 24.38
N SER A 137 28.56 15.88 24.00
CA SER A 137 28.40 17.34 23.98
C SER A 137 27.43 17.79 22.89
N VAL A 138 26.74 18.90 23.13
CA VAL A 138 25.82 19.53 22.16
C VAL A 138 26.53 19.83 20.83
N ARG A 139 27.82 20.22 20.89
CA ARG A 139 28.67 20.45 19.71
C ARG A 139 28.77 19.20 18.83
N ILE A 140 29.03 18.05 19.43
CA ILE A 140 29.08 16.77 18.71
C ILE A 140 27.69 16.40 18.15
N GLY A 141 26.65 16.58 18.95
CA GLY A 141 25.27 16.37 18.46
C GLY A 141 24.95 17.18 17.23
N LEU A 142 25.27 18.50 17.21
CA LEU A 142 25.10 19.36 16.04
C LEU A 142 25.95 18.91 14.86
N SER A 143 27.22 18.57 15.08
CA SER A 143 28.08 18.10 14.00
C SER A 143 27.59 16.78 13.41
N THR A 144 27.04 15.88 14.23
CA THR A 144 26.42 14.63 13.77
C THR A 144 25.20 14.90 12.89
N ILE A 145 24.31 15.79 13.33
CA ILE A 145 23.13 16.21 12.56
C ILE A 145 23.54 16.76 11.19
N THR A 146 24.51 17.68 11.17
CA THR A 146 24.97 18.33 9.93
C THR A 146 25.73 17.38 9.01
N ALA A 147 26.61 16.53 9.58
CA ALA A 147 27.42 15.60 8.79
C ALA A 147 26.60 14.51 8.08
N HIS A 148 25.48 14.14 8.66
CA HIS A 148 24.60 13.10 8.12
C HIS A 148 23.31 13.66 7.48
N ASP A 149 23.15 14.98 7.41
CA ASP A 149 21.96 15.64 6.86
C ASP A 149 20.65 15.12 7.46
N ILE A 150 20.62 14.96 8.80
CA ILE A 150 19.47 14.45 9.54
C ILE A 150 18.80 15.54 10.36
N GLY A 151 17.46 15.55 10.42
CA GLY A 151 16.70 16.53 11.22
C GLY A 151 16.41 16.10 12.65
N GLN A 152 16.63 14.82 12.99
CA GLN A 152 16.29 14.23 14.29
C GLN A 152 17.46 13.35 14.78
N LEU A 153 17.80 13.48 16.06
CA LEU A 153 18.87 12.72 16.68
C LEU A 153 18.36 12.11 18.01
N PRO A 154 18.14 10.79 18.05
CA PRO A 154 17.80 10.08 19.27
C PRO A 154 18.99 10.05 20.25
N ILE A 155 18.66 10.15 21.54
CA ILE A 155 19.63 10.00 22.64
C ILE A 155 19.36 8.65 23.29
N VAL A 156 20.36 7.77 23.24
CA VAL A 156 20.23 6.38 23.66
C VAL A 156 21.20 6.08 24.81
N LEU A 157 20.69 5.41 25.83
CA LEU A 157 21.46 4.88 26.97
C LEU A 157 21.07 3.41 27.16
N ASP A 158 22.06 2.54 27.23
CA ASP A 158 21.88 1.09 27.45
C ASP A 158 20.84 0.43 26.50
N GLY A 159 20.81 0.90 25.24
CA GLY A 159 19.88 0.38 24.23
C GLY A 159 18.47 0.97 24.26
N GLU A 160 18.17 1.87 25.18
CA GLU A 160 16.88 2.53 25.32
C GLU A 160 16.96 4.02 24.93
N CYS A 161 15.92 4.50 24.24
CA CYS A 161 15.79 5.91 23.93
C CYS A 161 15.38 6.70 25.19
N VAL A 162 16.27 7.54 25.69
CA VAL A 162 16.06 8.34 26.90
C VAL A 162 15.73 9.79 26.60
N GLY A 163 15.93 10.25 25.36
CA GLY A 163 15.63 11.60 24.96
C GLY A 163 15.77 11.79 23.44
N SER A 164 15.48 12.99 22.98
CA SER A 164 15.65 13.36 21.58
C SER A 164 16.03 14.83 21.42
N VAL A 165 16.73 15.14 20.33
CA VAL A 165 16.91 16.52 19.87
C VAL A 165 16.52 16.61 18.38
N THR A 166 15.97 17.75 18.02
CA THR A 166 15.77 18.11 16.62
C THR A 166 16.73 19.24 16.24
N GLU A 167 17.17 19.25 14.99
CA GLU A 167 18.06 20.28 14.49
C GLU A 167 17.55 21.70 14.84
N THR A 168 16.30 22.00 14.47
CA THR A 168 15.69 23.31 14.69
C THR A 168 15.70 23.73 16.15
N ARG A 169 15.37 22.81 17.08
CA ARG A 169 15.33 23.11 18.52
C ARG A 169 16.73 23.32 19.07
N LEU A 170 17.67 22.46 18.68
CA LEU A 170 19.05 22.51 19.17
C LEU A 170 19.75 23.80 18.68
N MET A 171 19.58 24.15 17.40
CA MET A 171 20.07 25.41 16.84
C MET A 171 19.51 26.65 17.55
N ALA A 172 18.18 26.68 17.79
CA ALA A 172 17.56 27.79 18.51
C ALA A 172 18.12 27.97 19.92
N GLN A 173 18.34 26.88 20.65
CA GLN A 173 18.93 26.91 22.01
C GLN A 173 20.39 27.41 22.01
N VAL A 174 21.20 26.92 21.06
CA VAL A 174 22.61 27.33 20.95
C VAL A 174 22.76 28.79 20.49
N ILE A 175 21.88 29.27 19.61
CA ILE A 175 21.87 30.70 19.22
C ILE A 175 21.52 31.57 20.43
N ALA A 176 20.58 31.15 21.28
CA ALA A 176 20.20 31.89 22.49
C ALA A 176 21.28 31.83 23.58
N ASP A 177 21.97 30.69 23.73
CA ASP A 177 23.05 30.49 24.69
C ASP A 177 24.20 29.63 24.09
N PRO A 178 25.23 30.26 23.51
CA PRO A 178 26.38 29.55 22.94
C PRO A 178 27.17 28.69 23.94
N SER A 179 27.08 28.95 25.27
CA SER A 179 27.74 28.16 26.29
C SER A 179 27.25 26.71 26.37
N LEU A 180 26.07 26.44 25.81
CA LEU A 180 25.49 25.10 25.71
C LEU A 180 26.30 24.15 24.84
N LEU A 181 27.11 24.66 23.90
CA LEU A 181 27.88 23.80 22.97
C LEU A 181 28.77 22.77 23.67
N ASP A 182 29.35 23.12 24.80
CA ASP A 182 30.27 22.24 25.52
C ASP A 182 29.55 21.45 26.66
N ARG A 183 28.26 21.65 26.81
CA ARG A 183 27.43 20.91 27.76
C ARG A 183 26.99 19.55 27.19
N PRO A 184 26.70 18.55 28.06
CA PRO A 184 26.10 17.30 27.67
C PRO A 184 24.72 17.51 27.04
N VAL A 185 24.38 16.70 26.01
CA VAL A 185 23.11 16.83 25.27
C VAL A 185 21.89 16.56 26.14
N GLU A 186 22.04 15.80 27.23
CA GLU A 186 20.98 15.57 28.22
C GLU A 186 20.42 16.85 28.86
N THR A 187 21.23 17.94 28.90
CA THR A 187 20.81 19.24 29.46
C THR A 187 19.82 19.99 28.58
N VAL A 188 19.73 19.61 27.30
CA VAL A 188 18.93 20.31 26.26
C VAL A 188 17.95 19.39 25.54
N MET A 189 18.01 18.08 25.77
CA MET A 189 17.15 17.10 25.12
C MET A 189 15.67 17.29 25.49
N GLY A 190 14.80 16.85 24.62
CA GLY A 190 13.38 16.71 24.85
C GLY A 190 13.00 15.26 25.20
N SER A 191 11.70 15.00 25.20
CA SER A 191 11.16 13.66 25.43
C SER A 191 11.72 12.65 24.45
N PRO A 192 11.85 11.36 24.83
CA PRO A 192 12.26 10.31 23.91
C PRO A 192 11.26 10.15 22.77
N PHE A 193 11.74 9.72 21.62
CA PHE A 193 10.86 9.30 20.53
C PHE A 193 10.09 8.03 20.93
N PRO A 194 8.81 7.88 20.49
CA PRO A 194 8.09 6.63 20.62
C PRO A 194 8.88 5.48 19.98
N VAL A 195 8.84 4.30 20.60
CA VAL A 195 9.42 3.07 20.06
C VAL A 195 8.30 2.16 19.61
N VAL A 196 8.41 1.63 18.41
CA VAL A 196 7.44 0.71 17.81
C VAL A 196 8.13 -0.60 17.42
N ASP A 197 7.39 -1.70 17.46
CA ASP A 197 7.87 -2.97 16.95
C ASP A 197 7.93 -2.95 15.42
N GLY A 198 9.01 -3.49 14.84
CA GLY A 198 9.20 -3.52 13.39
C GLY A 198 8.14 -4.32 12.62
N HIS A 199 7.45 -5.25 13.27
CA HIS A 199 6.37 -6.05 12.66
C HIS A 199 5.02 -5.33 12.57
N VAL A 200 4.87 -4.17 13.24
CA VAL A 200 3.65 -3.37 13.19
C VAL A 200 3.41 -2.85 11.77
N ASP A 201 2.13 -2.79 11.38
CA ASP A 201 1.71 -2.21 10.10
C ASP A 201 2.06 -0.71 10.06
N SER A 202 2.65 -0.28 8.95
CA SER A 202 3.06 1.12 8.78
C SER A 202 1.90 2.13 8.86
N GLU A 203 0.66 1.69 8.64
CA GLU A 203 -0.51 2.54 8.83
C GLU A 203 -0.81 2.82 10.31
N GLU A 204 -0.52 1.86 11.19
CA GLU A 204 -0.81 1.98 12.62
C GLU A 204 0.04 3.04 13.32
N ILE A 205 1.22 3.36 12.80
CA ILE A 205 2.10 4.36 13.40
C ILE A 205 1.78 5.81 13.02
N ARG A 206 0.83 6.05 12.10
CA ARG A 206 0.47 7.41 11.65
C ARG A 206 0.06 8.33 12.79
N HIS A 207 -0.67 7.80 13.78
CA HIS A 207 -1.11 8.58 14.94
C HIS A 207 0.03 8.94 15.90
N LEU A 208 1.17 8.24 15.86
CA LEU A 208 2.35 8.53 16.65
C LEU A 208 3.19 9.67 16.06
N LEU A 209 3.14 9.86 14.73
CA LEU A 209 3.91 10.85 13.99
C LEU A 209 3.15 12.21 13.97
N THR A 210 3.19 12.91 15.09
CA THR A 210 2.54 14.21 15.30
C THR A 210 3.51 15.38 15.09
N ARG A 211 3.06 16.62 15.34
CA ARG A 211 3.96 17.79 15.36
C ARG A 211 4.98 17.72 16.51
N GLU A 212 4.62 17.08 17.61
CA GLU A 212 5.48 16.91 18.78
C GLU A 212 6.44 15.73 18.61
N ASN A 213 5.98 14.65 17.96
CA ASN A 213 6.76 13.45 17.66
C ASN A 213 7.09 13.41 16.17
N ALA A 214 8.21 14.00 15.78
CA ALA A 214 8.63 14.07 14.38
C ALA A 214 9.08 12.70 13.82
N ALA A 215 9.44 11.76 14.69
CA ALA A 215 9.92 10.44 14.35
C ALA A 215 9.48 9.38 15.39
N CYS A 216 9.52 8.11 14.98
CA CYS A 216 9.44 6.93 15.84
C CYS A 216 10.71 6.10 15.65
N LEU A 217 11.19 5.48 16.71
CA LEU A 217 12.24 4.47 16.63
C LEU A 217 11.64 3.09 16.40
N VAL A 218 12.36 2.27 15.68
CA VAL A 218 11.95 0.91 15.35
C VAL A 218 12.78 -0.09 16.14
N ARG A 219 12.11 -1.07 16.74
CA ARG A 219 12.73 -2.16 17.49
C ARG A 219 12.56 -3.47 16.75
N GLU A 220 13.64 -4.17 16.51
CA GLU A 220 13.66 -5.51 15.94
C GLU A 220 14.55 -6.40 16.79
N ASN A 221 14.13 -7.62 17.05
CA ASN A 221 14.88 -8.60 17.82
C ASN A 221 15.40 -8.07 19.18
N GLY A 222 14.63 -7.18 19.82
CA GLY A 222 14.93 -6.59 21.11
C GLY A 222 15.87 -5.37 21.07
N SER A 223 16.41 -4.98 19.91
CA SER A 223 17.31 -3.83 19.74
C SER A 223 16.68 -2.75 18.86
N LEU A 224 17.08 -1.49 19.08
CA LEU A 224 16.72 -0.40 18.19
C LEU A 224 17.45 -0.58 16.86
N SER A 225 16.70 -0.71 15.76
CA SER A 225 17.19 -1.01 14.42
C SER A 225 17.12 0.19 13.47
N GLY A 226 16.18 1.11 13.68
CA GLY A 226 15.98 2.20 12.75
C GLY A 226 15.15 3.34 13.30
N ILE A 227 14.97 4.36 12.46
CA ILE A 227 14.12 5.51 12.72
C ILE A 227 13.19 5.71 11.52
N ILE A 228 11.94 6.03 11.77
CA ILE A 228 10.94 6.34 10.75
C ILE A 228 10.36 7.73 11.01
N THR A 229 10.23 8.52 9.96
CA THR A 229 9.73 9.89 10.02
C THR A 229 8.42 10.02 9.25
N ARG A 230 7.73 11.15 9.38
CA ARG A 230 6.55 11.46 8.53
C ARG A 230 6.86 11.42 7.05
N TYR A 231 8.06 11.85 6.66
CA TYR A 231 8.48 11.83 5.26
C TYR A 231 8.54 10.40 4.71
N ASP A 232 9.08 9.46 5.49
CA ASP A 232 9.18 8.04 5.10
C ASP A 232 7.80 7.43 4.87
N VAL A 233 6.84 7.74 5.77
CA VAL A 233 5.46 7.25 5.63
C VAL A 233 4.76 7.87 4.41
N ILE A 234 4.92 9.18 4.18
CA ILE A 234 4.34 9.84 3.00
C ILE A 234 4.93 9.25 1.71
N ARG A 235 6.24 9.06 1.64
CA ARG A 235 6.91 8.46 0.48
C ARG A 235 6.37 7.07 0.18
N ALA A 236 6.17 6.24 1.21
CA ALA A 236 5.63 4.89 1.06
C ALA A 236 4.17 4.86 0.55
N LEU A 237 3.40 5.92 0.82
CA LEU A 237 2.01 6.06 0.34
C LEU A 237 1.91 6.55 -1.11
N THR A 238 2.97 7.16 -1.63
CA THR A 238 3.01 7.77 -2.96
C THR A 238 3.82 6.95 -3.97
N ALA A 239 4.49 5.88 -3.54
CA ALA A 239 5.20 4.92 -4.36
C ALA A 239 4.28 3.77 -4.80
#